data_c8686cbf4812305605c092d8ede26531
#
_entry.id   c8686cbf4812305605c092d8ede26531
#
_cell.length_a   1.000
_cell.length_b   1.000
_cell.length_c   1.000
_cell.angle_alpha   90.00
_cell.angle_beta   90.00
_cell.angle_gamma   90.00
#
_symmetry.space_group_name_H-M   'P 1'
#
loop_
_entity.id
_entity.type
_entity.pdbx_description
1 polymer ?
#
loop_
_entity_poly.entity_id
_entity_poly.type
_entity_poly.pdbx_seq_one_letter_code
_entity_poly.pdbx_strand_id
1 'polypeptide(L)'
;ALRECQSIRQICSASIQPLYFVRDSVTDQAFYYFKITSKKQETIVNFTSEQISSPAKLKTRLLSVLSGANWTGNQNDLDHFITRIEDLKTVLTIDFVGYSREHETYIFEKYAVHKGQVIPINEHDFFKVKRKEIKTLASSPEISLNPKKQFDPSWWNDFHKVRGAKGIVALAWWMGSYFAEQIRAMHSSYPFMEIVGEAGAGKSRLIELMWKLSGRKDYEGFDPNKGSFAGIYRNFGKVSNLPTVLIE
;
A
#
# COMPACT_ATOMS: atom_id res chain seq x y z
N ALA A 1 -39.83 -20.58 33.72
CA ALA A 1 -38.46 -21.00 33.88
C ALA A 1 -37.56 -19.77 33.75
N LEU A 2 -37.06 -19.26 34.87
CA LEU A 2 -36.03 -18.22 34.91
C LEU A 2 -34.76 -18.80 34.30
N ARG A 3 -34.34 -18.26 33.16
CA ARG A 3 -33.00 -18.57 32.60
C ARG A 3 -31.98 -18.04 33.60
N GLU A 4 -31.19 -18.92 34.17
CA GLU A 4 -30.02 -18.58 34.97
C GLU A 4 -29.16 -17.60 34.19
N CYS A 5 -28.88 -16.45 34.81
CA CYS A 5 -27.98 -15.45 34.26
C CYS A 5 -26.56 -16.06 34.25
N GLN A 6 -26.10 -16.54 33.10
CA GLN A 6 -24.74 -17.03 32.96
C GLN A 6 -23.78 -15.90 33.32
N SER A 7 -22.87 -16.15 34.24
CA SER A 7 -21.84 -15.18 34.64
C SER A 7 -20.97 -14.81 33.44
N ILE A 8 -20.94 -13.52 33.08
CA ILE A 8 -20.10 -13.02 32.02
C ILE A 8 -18.63 -13.03 32.52
N ARG A 9 -17.78 -13.83 31.86
CA ARG A 9 -16.35 -13.85 32.14
C ARG A 9 -15.61 -13.02 31.08
N GLN A 10 -14.83 -12.05 31.52
CA GLN A 10 -13.93 -11.30 30.63
C GLN A 10 -12.70 -12.15 30.32
N ILE A 11 -12.48 -12.46 29.04
CA ILE A 11 -11.37 -13.28 28.54
C ILE A 11 -10.28 -12.46 27.84
N CYS A 12 -10.51 -11.17 27.61
CA CYS A 12 -9.53 -10.24 27.04
C CYS A 12 -9.69 -8.86 27.69
N SER A 13 -8.57 -8.19 27.98
CA SER A 13 -8.58 -6.82 28.53
C SER A 13 -8.83 -5.74 27.47
N ALA A 14 -8.77 -6.09 26.18
CA ALA A 14 -9.10 -5.22 25.06
C ALA A 14 -10.26 -5.80 24.25
N SER A 15 -11.03 -4.94 23.58
CA SER A 15 -12.00 -5.37 22.58
C SER A 15 -11.27 -5.77 21.30
N ILE A 16 -11.60 -6.96 20.77
CA ILE A 16 -11.05 -7.48 19.52
C ILE A 16 -12.21 -7.58 18.54
N GLN A 17 -12.31 -6.64 17.62
CA GLN A 17 -13.33 -6.61 16.58
C GLN A 17 -12.76 -7.15 15.27
N PRO A 18 -13.26 -8.26 14.74
CA PRO A 18 -12.85 -8.76 13.44
C PRO A 18 -13.36 -7.84 12.32
N LEU A 19 -12.52 -7.56 11.33
CA LEU A 19 -12.85 -6.68 10.20
C LEU A 19 -12.98 -7.45 8.89
N TYR A 20 -11.91 -8.12 8.48
CA TYR A 20 -11.85 -8.85 7.23
C TYR A 20 -10.65 -9.81 7.20
N PHE A 21 -10.69 -10.69 6.23
CA PHE A 21 -9.65 -11.65 5.90
C PHE A 21 -8.94 -11.24 4.61
N VAL A 22 -7.64 -11.49 4.55
CA VAL A 22 -6.80 -11.27 3.38
C VAL A 22 -6.01 -12.53 3.10
N ARG A 23 -5.95 -12.92 1.84
CA ARG A 23 -5.03 -13.96 1.37
C ARG A 23 -4.07 -13.32 0.38
N ASP A 24 -2.78 -13.37 0.70
CA ASP A 24 -1.72 -12.98 -0.22
C ASP A 24 -1.54 -14.10 -1.25
N SER A 25 -1.82 -13.80 -2.51
CA SER A 25 -1.74 -14.77 -3.60
C SER A 25 -0.31 -15.14 -3.98
N VAL A 26 0.67 -14.32 -3.60
CA VAL A 26 2.09 -14.53 -3.92
C VAL A 26 2.77 -15.43 -2.89
N THR A 27 2.53 -15.15 -1.61
CA THR A 27 3.16 -15.89 -0.50
C THR A 27 2.27 -17.00 0.06
N ASP A 28 1.02 -17.09 -0.39
CA ASP A 28 -0.04 -17.96 0.14
C ASP A 28 -0.28 -17.79 1.64
N GLN A 29 0.13 -16.64 2.19
CA GLN A 29 -0.10 -16.31 3.59
C GLN A 29 -1.47 -15.70 3.80
N ALA A 30 -2.09 -16.07 4.90
CA ALA A 30 -3.38 -15.56 5.33
C ALA A 30 -3.22 -14.55 6.48
N PHE A 31 -3.95 -13.44 6.40
CA PHE A 31 -3.97 -12.39 7.41
C PHE A 31 -5.40 -12.07 7.82
N TYR A 32 -5.63 -12.06 9.12
CA TYR A 32 -6.87 -11.64 9.75
C TYR A 32 -6.71 -10.22 10.29
N TYR A 33 -7.51 -9.28 9.82
CA TYR A 33 -7.47 -7.91 10.28
C TYR A 33 -8.46 -7.67 11.40
N PHE A 34 -7.95 -7.11 12.49
CA PHE A 34 -8.73 -6.79 13.68
C PHE A 34 -8.56 -5.33 14.05
N LYS A 35 -9.63 -4.73 14.51
CA LYS A 35 -9.63 -3.49 15.27
C LYS A 35 -9.51 -3.81 16.74
N ILE A 36 -8.41 -3.41 17.36
CA ILE A 36 -8.13 -3.63 18.76
C ILE A 36 -8.37 -2.32 19.49
N THR A 37 -9.27 -2.32 20.46
CA THR A 37 -9.63 -1.12 21.23
C THR A 37 -9.42 -1.37 22.73
N SER A 38 -8.65 -0.51 23.37
CA SER A 38 -8.54 -0.40 24.83
C SER A 38 -9.14 0.92 25.31
N LYS A 39 -9.14 1.15 26.64
CA LYS A 39 -9.65 2.41 27.24
C LYS A 39 -8.97 3.69 26.69
N LYS A 40 -7.77 3.60 26.15
CA LYS A 40 -6.94 4.75 25.77
C LYS A 40 -6.54 4.78 24.30
N GLN A 41 -6.58 3.66 23.61
CA GLN A 41 -6.03 3.51 22.26
C GLN A 41 -6.88 2.57 21.42
N GLU A 42 -6.89 2.86 20.14
CA GLU A 42 -7.49 2.05 19.08
C GLU A 42 -6.48 1.87 17.96
N THR A 43 -6.38 0.66 17.40
CA THR A 43 -5.50 0.37 16.29
C THR A 43 -6.07 -0.74 15.41
N ILE A 44 -5.77 -0.69 14.11
CA ILE A 44 -6.07 -1.77 13.17
C ILE A 44 -4.78 -2.51 12.90
N VAL A 45 -4.81 -3.82 13.08
CA VAL A 45 -3.64 -4.68 12.91
C VAL A 45 -4.02 -6.01 12.30
N ASN A 46 -3.03 -6.65 11.66
CA ASN A 46 -3.19 -8.00 11.16
C ASN A 46 -2.58 -9.03 12.10
N PHE A 47 -3.15 -10.22 12.05
CA PHE A 47 -2.65 -11.43 12.69
C PHE A 47 -2.50 -12.51 11.63
N THR A 48 -1.41 -13.24 11.68
CA THR A 48 -1.26 -14.46 10.87
C THR A 48 -2.03 -15.62 11.47
N SER A 49 -2.32 -16.66 10.68
CA SER A 49 -2.93 -17.89 11.17
C SER A 49 -2.14 -18.50 12.34
N GLU A 50 -0.81 -18.41 12.30
CA GLU A 50 0.03 -18.87 13.38
C GLU A 50 -0.20 -18.10 14.68
N GLN A 51 -0.35 -16.77 14.62
CA GLN A 51 -0.54 -15.91 15.79
C GLN A 51 -1.88 -16.11 16.49
N ILE A 52 -2.89 -16.64 15.78
CA ILE A 52 -4.20 -16.98 16.37
C ILE A 52 -4.37 -18.47 16.63
N SER A 53 -3.34 -19.30 16.46
CA SER A 53 -3.43 -20.77 16.60
C SER A 53 -3.46 -21.27 18.04
N SER A 54 -3.05 -20.44 19.01
CA SER A 54 -3.10 -20.79 20.43
C SER A 54 -3.22 -19.56 21.33
N PRO A 55 -3.79 -19.71 22.55
CA PRO A 55 -3.93 -18.61 23.51
C PRO A 55 -2.61 -17.91 23.83
N ALA A 56 -1.51 -18.64 23.92
CA ALA A 56 -0.19 -18.08 24.21
C ALA A 56 0.31 -17.19 23.06
N LYS A 57 0.19 -17.63 21.80
CA LYS A 57 0.60 -16.87 20.63
C LYS A 57 -0.28 -15.63 20.46
N LEU A 58 -1.60 -15.75 20.62
CA LEU A 58 -2.53 -14.63 20.58
C LEU A 58 -2.19 -13.59 21.66
N LYS A 59 -1.95 -14.02 22.90
CA LYS A 59 -1.52 -13.16 24.00
C LYS A 59 -0.24 -12.41 23.68
N THR A 60 0.79 -13.09 23.19
CA THR A 60 2.07 -12.48 22.81
C THR A 60 1.87 -11.41 21.73
N ARG A 61 1.07 -11.71 20.72
CA ARG A 61 0.78 -10.76 19.64
C ARG A 61 0.00 -9.55 20.14
N LEU A 62 -1.03 -9.73 20.97
CA LEU A 62 -1.80 -8.64 21.55
C LEU A 62 -0.90 -7.68 22.35
N LEU A 63 -0.02 -8.22 23.19
CA LEU A 63 0.93 -7.42 23.97
C LEU A 63 1.90 -6.62 23.08
N SER A 64 2.29 -7.15 21.92
CA SER A 64 3.16 -6.43 20.97
C SER A 64 2.44 -5.30 20.23
N VAL A 65 1.11 -5.40 20.10
CA VAL A 65 0.27 -4.44 19.36
C VAL A 65 -0.20 -3.30 20.23
N LEU A 66 -0.63 -3.62 21.44
CA LEU A 66 -1.23 -2.64 22.35
C LEU A 66 -0.80 -2.92 23.80
N SER A 67 -0.18 -1.92 24.42
CA SER A 67 0.26 -2.03 25.82
C SER A 67 -0.89 -2.40 26.75
N GLY A 68 -0.71 -3.50 27.49
CA GLY A 68 -1.72 -4.00 28.42
C GLY A 68 -2.85 -4.82 27.82
N ALA A 69 -2.89 -5.03 26.50
CA ALA A 69 -3.83 -5.95 25.89
C ALA A 69 -3.43 -7.40 26.23
N ASN A 70 -4.29 -8.09 26.94
CA ASN A 70 -4.00 -9.41 27.47
C ASN A 70 -5.16 -10.37 27.23
N TRP A 71 -4.85 -11.54 26.65
CA TRP A 71 -5.76 -12.66 26.52
C TRP A 71 -5.61 -13.60 27.72
N THR A 72 -6.70 -13.91 28.39
CA THR A 72 -6.75 -14.81 29.55
C THR A 72 -7.64 -16.04 29.32
N GLY A 73 -8.23 -16.15 28.11
CA GLY A 73 -9.05 -17.29 27.72
C GLY A 73 -8.20 -18.55 27.52
N ASN A 74 -8.85 -19.70 27.69
CA ASN A 74 -8.26 -21.01 27.38
C ASN A 74 -8.42 -21.37 25.90
N GLN A 75 -8.05 -22.62 25.50
CA GLN A 75 -8.18 -23.08 24.11
C GLN A 75 -9.62 -23.11 23.63
N ASN A 76 -10.58 -23.57 24.45
CA ASN A 76 -11.99 -23.58 24.05
C ASN A 76 -12.54 -22.17 23.81
N ASP A 77 -12.11 -21.18 24.60
CA ASP A 77 -12.48 -19.77 24.40
C ASP A 77 -11.94 -19.26 23.05
N LEU A 78 -10.71 -19.65 22.70
CA LEU A 78 -10.10 -19.30 21.43
C LEU A 78 -10.80 -19.98 20.25
N ASP A 79 -11.15 -21.24 20.36
CA ASP A 79 -11.86 -21.99 19.32
C ASP A 79 -13.24 -21.38 19.06
N HIS A 80 -13.95 -20.98 20.11
CA HIS A 80 -15.19 -20.22 19.97
C HIS A 80 -14.98 -18.86 19.30
N PHE A 81 -13.89 -18.16 19.61
CA PHE A 81 -13.55 -16.91 18.93
C PHE A 81 -13.27 -17.14 17.44
N ILE A 82 -12.49 -18.19 17.08
CA ILE A 82 -12.19 -18.57 15.69
C ILE A 82 -13.46 -18.90 14.92
N THR A 83 -14.39 -19.67 15.51
CA THR A 83 -15.68 -19.97 14.88
C THR A 83 -16.48 -18.70 14.54
N ARG A 84 -16.41 -17.67 15.37
CA ARG A 84 -17.09 -16.37 15.11
C ARG A 84 -16.48 -15.55 13.98
N ILE A 85 -15.24 -15.83 13.57
CA ILE A 85 -14.56 -15.15 12.48
C ILE A 85 -14.54 -15.97 11.19
N GLU A 86 -15.26 -17.09 11.14
CA GLU A 86 -15.32 -17.98 9.95
C GLU A 86 -15.90 -17.26 8.72
N ASP A 87 -16.92 -16.42 8.92
CA ASP A 87 -17.62 -15.69 7.85
C ASP A 87 -17.02 -14.31 7.53
N LEU A 88 -15.76 -14.07 7.85
CA LEU A 88 -15.14 -12.80 7.51
C LEU A 88 -15.07 -12.60 6.00
N LYS A 89 -15.48 -11.41 5.57
CA LYS A 89 -15.34 -11.01 4.18
C LYS A 89 -13.87 -11.04 3.74
N THR A 90 -13.63 -11.46 2.52
CA THR A 90 -12.30 -11.45 1.92
C THR A 90 -12.07 -10.13 1.18
N VAL A 91 -10.98 -9.43 1.51
CA VAL A 91 -10.50 -8.25 0.78
C VAL A 91 -9.38 -8.67 -0.16
N LEU A 92 -9.49 -8.24 -1.42
CA LEU A 92 -8.48 -8.52 -2.45
C LEU A 92 -7.20 -7.72 -2.17
N THR A 93 -6.05 -8.35 -2.36
CA THR A 93 -4.77 -7.69 -2.16
C THR A 93 -3.96 -7.54 -3.42
N ILE A 94 -3.14 -6.49 -3.42
CA ILE A 94 -2.05 -6.30 -4.35
C ILE A 94 -0.77 -6.03 -3.56
N ASP A 95 0.36 -6.44 -4.09
CA ASP A 95 1.69 -6.37 -3.45
C ASP A 95 2.57 -5.22 -3.98
N PHE A 96 1.98 -4.33 -4.77
CA PHE A 96 2.64 -3.17 -5.38
C PHE A 96 1.85 -1.88 -5.15
N VAL A 97 2.48 -0.76 -5.47
CA VAL A 97 1.87 0.58 -5.55
C VAL A 97 1.75 0.98 -7.02
N GLY A 98 0.61 1.54 -7.42
CA GLY A 98 0.37 2.00 -8.79
C GLY A 98 -0.82 1.33 -9.47
N TYR A 99 -0.74 1.11 -10.76
CA TYR A 99 -1.87 0.65 -11.58
C TYR A 99 -2.09 -0.86 -11.50
N SER A 100 -3.26 -1.24 -11.05
CA SER A 100 -3.73 -2.63 -11.14
C SER A 100 -4.56 -2.80 -12.41
N ARG A 101 -4.05 -3.60 -13.37
CA ARG A 101 -4.75 -3.94 -14.61
C ARG A 101 -6.05 -4.70 -14.33
N GLU A 102 -6.02 -5.64 -13.38
CA GLU A 102 -7.19 -6.45 -13.00
C GLU A 102 -8.35 -5.59 -12.47
N HIS A 103 -8.01 -4.49 -11.81
CA HIS A 103 -8.99 -3.60 -11.17
C HIS A 103 -9.19 -2.28 -11.94
N GLU A 104 -8.43 -2.05 -13.02
CA GLU A 104 -8.42 -0.79 -13.79
C GLU A 104 -8.29 0.45 -12.89
N THR A 105 -7.45 0.36 -11.86
CA THR A 105 -7.39 1.34 -10.78
C THR A 105 -5.95 1.55 -10.33
N TYR A 106 -5.55 2.79 -10.12
CA TYR A 106 -4.32 3.11 -9.40
C TYR A 106 -4.56 2.97 -7.92
N ILE A 107 -3.70 2.25 -7.23
CA ILE A 107 -3.83 1.98 -5.80
C ILE A 107 -2.54 2.44 -5.11
N PHE A 108 -2.71 3.37 -4.17
CA PHE A 108 -1.66 3.93 -3.33
C PHE A 108 -1.96 3.61 -1.87
N GLU A 109 -1.05 3.93 -0.96
CA GLU A 109 -1.22 3.61 0.45
C GLU A 109 -2.50 4.23 1.07
N LYS A 110 -2.78 5.50 0.77
CA LYS A 110 -3.87 6.26 1.43
C LYS A 110 -5.06 6.58 0.52
N TYR A 111 -4.94 6.32 -0.78
CA TYR A 111 -5.99 6.58 -1.75
C TYR A 111 -5.87 5.68 -2.97
N ALA A 112 -6.97 5.50 -3.66
CA ALA A 112 -7.00 4.89 -4.98
C ALA A 112 -7.55 5.88 -6.01
N VAL A 113 -7.22 5.70 -7.28
CA VAL A 113 -7.76 6.52 -8.39
C VAL A 113 -8.38 5.59 -9.42
N HIS A 114 -9.71 5.68 -9.57
CA HIS A 114 -10.45 4.92 -10.55
C HIS A 114 -11.16 5.87 -11.50
N LYS A 115 -10.85 5.79 -12.80
CA LYS A 115 -11.45 6.64 -13.85
C LYS A 115 -11.41 8.14 -13.51
N GLY A 116 -10.31 8.64 -12.98
CA GLY A 116 -10.11 10.03 -12.57
C GLY A 116 -10.73 10.41 -11.22
N GLN A 117 -11.45 9.51 -10.57
CA GLN A 117 -12.01 9.75 -9.24
C GLN A 117 -11.07 9.26 -8.15
N VAL A 118 -10.81 10.13 -7.18
CA VAL A 118 -9.99 9.80 -6.00
C VAL A 118 -10.88 9.15 -4.94
N ILE A 119 -10.49 7.98 -4.50
CA ILE A 119 -11.16 7.17 -3.48
C ILE A 119 -10.24 7.10 -2.27
N PRO A 120 -10.58 7.75 -1.15
CA PRO A 120 -9.79 7.65 0.06
C PRO A 120 -9.89 6.24 0.66
N ILE A 121 -8.86 5.85 1.43
CA ILE A 121 -8.93 4.64 2.24
C ILE A 121 -10.04 4.78 3.29
N ASN A 122 -10.78 3.72 3.55
CA ASN A 122 -11.88 3.76 4.51
C ASN A 122 -11.38 3.53 5.95
N GLU A 123 -12.30 3.62 6.90
CA GLU A 123 -12.05 3.40 8.34
C GLU A 123 -11.57 1.97 8.70
N HIS A 124 -11.67 1.03 7.77
CA HIS A 124 -11.24 -0.36 7.92
C HIS A 124 -9.95 -0.67 7.15
N ASP A 125 -9.27 0.36 6.62
CA ASP A 125 -7.98 0.26 5.96
C ASP A 125 -7.99 -0.54 4.64
N PHE A 126 -9.02 -0.33 3.79
CA PHE A 126 -9.10 -0.80 2.41
C PHE A 126 -9.91 0.16 1.52
N PHE A 127 -9.86 -0.03 0.19
CA PHE A 127 -10.59 0.77 -0.79
C PHE A 127 -11.82 0.03 -1.29
N LYS A 128 -12.95 0.74 -1.42
CA LYS A 128 -14.14 0.24 -2.12
C LYS A 128 -14.13 0.78 -3.55
N VAL A 129 -13.80 -0.07 -4.51
CA VAL A 129 -13.79 0.26 -5.93
C VAL A 129 -14.91 -0.51 -6.61
N LYS A 130 -16.00 0.17 -6.97
CA LYS A 130 -17.25 -0.47 -7.45
C LYS A 130 -17.76 -1.49 -6.41
N ARG A 131 -17.77 -2.78 -6.78
CA ARG A 131 -18.20 -3.90 -5.92
C ARG A 131 -17.03 -4.68 -5.31
N LYS A 132 -15.78 -4.25 -5.58
CA LYS A 132 -14.58 -4.91 -5.06
C LYS A 132 -14.03 -4.13 -3.86
N GLU A 133 -13.52 -4.84 -2.89
CA GLU A 133 -12.78 -4.32 -1.76
C GLU A 133 -11.30 -4.69 -1.96
N ILE A 134 -10.43 -3.68 -2.01
CA ILE A 134 -9.04 -3.85 -2.45
C ILE A 134 -8.12 -3.17 -1.44
N LYS A 135 -7.02 -3.83 -1.12
CA LYS A 135 -5.95 -3.30 -0.25
C LYS A 135 -4.59 -3.53 -0.89
N THR A 136 -3.70 -2.54 -0.82
CA THR A 136 -2.29 -2.80 -1.09
C THR A 136 -1.57 -3.24 0.18
N LEU A 137 -0.69 -4.23 0.05
CA LEU A 137 0.25 -4.63 1.09
C LEU A 137 1.57 -3.85 1.00
N ALA A 138 1.77 -3.13 -0.12
CA ALA A 138 2.94 -2.29 -0.32
C ALA A 138 2.70 -0.87 0.20
N SER A 139 3.64 -0.35 0.98
CA SER A 139 3.65 1.03 1.49
C SER A 139 4.65 1.95 0.77
N SER A 140 5.46 1.43 -0.13
CA SER A 140 6.51 2.17 -0.83
C SER A 140 6.42 1.95 -2.34
N PRO A 141 6.58 3.00 -3.15
CA PRO A 141 6.84 4.40 -2.78
C PRO A 141 5.61 5.13 -2.22
N GLU A 142 5.82 6.00 -1.23
CA GLU A 142 4.76 6.91 -0.77
C GLU A 142 4.54 8.01 -1.81
N ILE A 143 3.32 8.09 -2.34
CA ILE A 143 2.90 9.12 -3.29
C ILE A 143 1.76 9.90 -2.66
N SER A 144 1.98 11.20 -2.47
CA SER A 144 1.01 12.09 -1.83
C SER A 144 0.13 12.77 -2.87
N LEU A 145 -1.17 12.76 -2.65
CA LEU A 145 -2.13 13.53 -3.43
C LEU A 145 -2.76 14.62 -2.56
N ASN A 146 -2.87 15.83 -3.09
CA ASN A 146 -3.65 16.88 -2.46
C ASN A 146 -4.89 17.20 -3.32
N PRO A 147 -6.03 16.55 -3.07
CA PRO A 147 -7.23 16.72 -3.90
C PRO A 147 -7.86 18.12 -3.77
N LYS A 148 -7.45 18.90 -2.77
CA LYS A 148 -7.95 20.27 -2.54
C LYS A 148 -7.16 21.33 -3.31
N LYS A 149 -5.99 21.00 -3.84
CA LYS A 149 -5.19 21.92 -4.66
C LYS A 149 -5.48 21.70 -6.13
N GLN A 150 -5.85 22.79 -6.79
CA GLN A 150 -5.94 22.83 -8.24
C GLN A 150 -4.51 22.78 -8.82
N PHE A 151 -4.34 22.07 -9.93
CA PHE A 151 -3.08 22.04 -10.65
C PHE A 151 -2.76 23.44 -11.19
N ASP A 152 -1.57 23.95 -10.87
CA ASP A 152 -1.06 25.23 -11.36
C ASP A 152 0.01 24.96 -12.43
N PRO A 153 -0.25 25.30 -13.71
CA PRO A 153 0.70 25.09 -14.80
C PRO A 153 1.73 26.21 -14.93
N SER A 154 1.76 27.23 -14.07
CA SER A 154 2.62 28.42 -14.20
C SER A 154 4.10 28.10 -14.28
N TRP A 155 4.55 27.00 -13.64
CA TRP A 155 5.93 26.51 -13.66
C TRP A 155 6.41 26.06 -15.05
N TRP A 156 5.51 25.82 -16.00
CA TRP A 156 5.82 25.23 -17.32
C TRP A 156 6.79 26.12 -18.13
N ASN A 157 6.57 27.43 -18.16
CA ASN A 157 7.40 28.34 -18.91
C ASN A 157 8.83 28.38 -18.37
N ASP A 158 9.00 28.34 -17.06
CA ASP A 158 10.31 28.33 -16.42
C ASP A 158 11.01 26.99 -16.63
N PHE A 159 10.28 25.89 -16.54
CA PHE A 159 10.79 24.57 -16.87
C PHE A 159 11.31 24.52 -18.31
N HIS A 160 10.54 25.03 -19.28
CA HIS A 160 10.94 25.06 -20.69
C HIS A 160 12.18 25.93 -20.89
N LYS A 161 12.26 27.10 -20.29
CA LYS A 161 13.46 27.97 -20.38
C LYS A 161 14.71 27.30 -19.83
N VAL A 162 14.60 26.58 -18.70
CA VAL A 162 15.76 26.00 -18.00
C VAL A 162 16.18 24.65 -18.62
N ARG A 163 15.22 23.82 -19.06
CA ARG A 163 15.47 22.45 -19.49
C ARG A 163 15.39 22.23 -20.99
N GLY A 164 14.78 23.16 -21.71
CA GLY A 164 14.63 23.12 -23.17
C GLY A 164 13.87 21.87 -23.66
N ALA A 165 14.05 21.55 -24.94
CA ALA A 165 13.37 20.42 -25.58
C ALA A 165 13.72 19.06 -24.95
N LYS A 166 14.97 18.85 -24.53
CA LYS A 166 15.39 17.60 -23.87
C LYS A 166 14.66 17.37 -22.55
N GLY A 167 14.45 18.44 -21.77
CA GLY A 167 13.67 18.34 -20.52
C GLY A 167 12.19 18.03 -20.79
N ILE A 168 11.62 18.59 -21.85
CA ILE A 168 10.22 18.30 -22.25
C ILE A 168 10.07 16.83 -22.62
N VAL A 169 11.00 16.26 -23.41
CA VAL A 169 10.99 14.84 -23.77
C VAL A 169 11.10 13.96 -22.51
N ALA A 170 11.99 14.31 -21.58
CA ALA A 170 12.13 13.58 -20.32
C ALA A 170 10.84 13.63 -19.50
N LEU A 171 10.21 14.79 -19.38
CA LEU A 171 8.95 14.95 -18.68
C LEU A 171 7.80 14.19 -19.35
N ALA A 172 7.71 14.26 -20.68
CA ALA A 172 6.69 13.52 -21.45
C ALA A 172 6.84 12.01 -21.25
N TRP A 173 8.06 11.48 -21.30
CA TRP A 173 8.32 10.08 -20.97
C TRP A 173 7.93 9.75 -19.54
N TRP A 174 8.30 10.59 -18.59
CA TRP A 174 7.95 10.42 -17.17
C TRP A 174 6.44 10.34 -16.97
N MET A 175 5.70 11.26 -17.54
CA MET A 175 4.22 11.27 -17.47
C MET A 175 3.62 10.06 -18.22
N GLY A 176 4.21 9.67 -19.36
CA GLY A 176 3.81 8.48 -20.10
C GLY A 176 3.99 7.19 -19.31
N SER A 177 4.96 7.11 -18.40
CA SER A 177 5.20 5.93 -17.58
C SER A 177 4.00 5.57 -16.68
N TYR A 178 3.17 6.53 -16.32
CA TYR A 178 1.91 6.29 -15.62
C TYR A 178 0.88 5.54 -16.47
N PHE A 179 1.07 5.51 -17.78
CA PHE A 179 0.21 4.85 -18.76
C PHE A 179 0.94 3.73 -19.51
N ALA A 180 2.06 3.26 -18.96
CA ALA A 180 2.93 2.31 -19.65
C ALA A 180 2.21 1.01 -20.05
N GLU A 181 1.31 0.49 -19.20
CA GLU A 181 0.49 -0.70 -19.51
C GLU A 181 -0.45 -0.42 -20.70
N GLN A 182 -1.12 0.72 -20.70
CA GLN A 182 -2.04 1.13 -21.75
C GLN A 182 -1.27 1.40 -23.08
N ILE A 183 -0.11 2.03 -22.99
CA ILE A 183 0.75 2.30 -24.15
C ILE A 183 1.26 0.98 -24.73
N ARG A 184 1.72 0.03 -23.91
CA ARG A 184 2.14 -1.30 -24.35
C ARG A 184 1.01 -2.08 -25.01
N ALA A 185 -0.22 -1.93 -24.53
CA ALA A 185 -1.38 -2.58 -25.13
C ALA A 185 -1.66 -2.09 -26.56
N MET A 186 -1.34 -0.82 -26.87
CA MET A 186 -1.52 -0.21 -28.20
C MET A 186 -0.28 -0.36 -29.10
N HIS A 187 0.91 -0.24 -28.55
CA HIS A 187 2.17 -0.13 -29.29
C HIS A 187 3.16 -1.26 -29.04
N SER A 188 2.76 -2.28 -28.24
CA SER A 188 3.57 -3.45 -27.87
C SER A 188 4.84 -3.15 -27.07
N SER A 189 5.17 -1.89 -26.82
CA SER A 189 6.37 -1.49 -26.08
C SER A 189 6.20 -0.15 -25.35
N TYR A 190 7.01 0.03 -24.31
CA TYR A 190 7.29 1.31 -23.68
C TYR A 190 8.79 1.37 -23.42
N PRO A 191 9.54 2.28 -24.06
CA PRO A 191 11.00 2.26 -24.03
C PRO A 191 11.56 2.69 -22.66
N PHE A 192 12.77 2.27 -22.36
CA PHE A 192 13.57 2.87 -21.30
C PHE A 192 14.04 4.26 -21.73
N MET A 193 14.26 5.13 -20.75
CA MET A 193 14.86 6.44 -20.98
C MET A 193 16.17 6.54 -20.21
N GLU A 194 17.21 6.92 -20.89
CA GLU A 194 18.52 7.22 -20.32
C GLU A 194 18.73 8.74 -20.29
N ILE A 195 19.20 9.28 -19.15
CA ILE A 195 19.55 10.69 -18.97
C ILE A 195 21.06 10.78 -18.79
N VAL A 196 21.76 11.15 -19.85
CA VAL A 196 23.22 11.28 -19.89
C VAL A 196 23.63 12.75 -19.88
N GLY A 197 24.76 13.06 -19.29
CA GLY A 197 25.36 14.39 -19.28
C GLY A 197 26.50 14.49 -18.26
N GLU A 198 27.30 15.53 -18.36
CA GLU A 198 28.42 15.80 -17.46
C GLU A 198 28.01 15.90 -15.99
N ALA A 199 28.97 15.75 -15.09
CA ALA A 199 28.77 16.02 -13.68
C ALA A 199 28.32 17.48 -13.49
N GLY A 200 27.33 17.71 -12.62
CA GLY A 200 26.81 19.05 -12.41
C GLY A 200 25.77 19.54 -13.43
N ALA A 201 25.49 18.82 -14.52
CA ALA A 201 24.50 19.20 -15.54
C ALA A 201 23.03 19.23 -15.05
N GLY A 202 22.78 18.92 -13.77
CA GLY A 202 21.45 19.02 -13.15
C GLY A 202 20.53 17.83 -13.43
N LYS A 203 21.08 16.65 -13.78
CA LYS A 203 20.32 15.41 -13.98
C LYS A 203 19.48 15.02 -12.76
N SER A 204 20.11 14.94 -11.60
CA SER A 204 19.42 14.59 -10.34
C SER A 204 18.34 15.61 -9.96
N ARG A 205 18.58 16.90 -10.22
CA ARG A 205 17.58 17.96 -10.00
C ARG A 205 16.37 17.84 -10.94
N LEU A 206 16.58 17.37 -12.18
CA LEU A 206 15.48 17.07 -13.10
C LEU A 206 14.62 15.92 -12.57
N ILE A 207 15.25 14.83 -12.15
CA ILE A 207 14.53 13.65 -11.60
C ILE A 207 13.81 14.02 -10.30
N GLU A 208 14.45 14.77 -9.41
CA GLU A 208 13.83 15.28 -8.19
C GLU A 208 12.57 16.12 -8.49
N LEU A 209 12.62 16.99 -9.49
CA LEU A 209 11.46 17.77 -9.91
C LEU A 209 10.33 16.89 -10.43
N MET A 210 10.67 15.91 -11.30
CA MET A 210 9.67 14.96 -11.84
C MET A 210 9.02 14.14 -10.73
N TRP A 211 9.78 13.71 -9.70
CA TRP A 211 9.22 13.05 -8.53
C TRP A 211 8.27 13.97 -7.73
N LYS A 212 8.65 15.23 -7.51
CA LYS A 212 7.79 16.19 -6.82
C LYS A 212 6.50 16.47 -7.58
N LEU A 213 6.54 16.55 -8.91
CA LEU A 213 5.35 16.66 -9.75
C LEU A 213 4.44 15.43 -9.64
N SER A 214 5.04 14.27 -9.38
CA SER A 214 4.34 13.01 -9.16
C SER A 214 3.75 12.86 -7.75
N GLY A 215 3.98 13.83 -6.86
CA GLY A 215 3.54 13.76 -5.47
C GLY A 215 4.48 13.01 -4.53
N ARG A 216 5.70 12.69 -4.97
CA ARG A 216 6.72 12.07 -4.14
C ARG A 216 7.62 13.15 -3.55
N LYS A 217 7.80 13.13 -2.22
CA LYS A 217 8.59 14.14 -1.53
C LYS A 217 10.08 13.90 -1.66
N ASP A 218 10.47 12.65 -1.56
CA ASP A 218 11.86 12.24 -1.49
C ASP A 218 12.32 11.62 -2.81
N TYR A 219 13.54 11.99 -3.20
CA TYR A 219 14.21 11.35 -4.32
C TYR A 219 14.70 9.97 -3.90
N GLU A 220 14.25 8.96 -4.60
CA GLU A 220 14.81 7.61 -4.52
C GLU A 220 15.15 7.13 -5.92
N GLY A 221 16.39 6.78 -6.09
CA GLY A 221 16.88 5.90 -7.10
C GLY A 221 17.67 4.79 -6.44
N PHE A 222 17.90 3.69 -7.09
CA PHE A 222 18.78 2.65 -6.57
C PHE A 222 19.92 2.37 -7.56
N ASP A 223 21.10 2.08 -6.99
CA ASP A 223 22.27 1.66 -7.74
C ASP A 223 22.21 0.15 -7.97
N PRO A 224 22.00 -0.33 -9.20
CA PRO A 224 21.91 -1.75 -9.48
C PRO A 224 23.23 -2.49 -9.20
N ASN A 225 24.38 -1.79 -9.22
CA ASN A 225 25.69 -2.39 -8.96
C ASN A 225 25.92 -2.68 -7.47
N LYS A 226 25.18 -1.99 -6.58
CA LYS A 226 25.23 -2.20 -5.13
C LYS A 226 24.20 -3.18 -4.59
N GLY A 227 23.31 -3.69 -5.45
CA GLY A 227 22.21 -4.57 -5.09
C GLY A 227 22.43 -6.02 -5.55
N SER A 228 21.82 -6.97 -4.84
CA SER A 228 21.66 -8.33 -5.39
C SER A 228 20.58 -8.35 -6.48
N PHE A 229 20.65 -9.29 -7.42
CA PHE A 229 19.60 -9.48 -8.44
C PHE A 229 18.21 -9.61 -7.80
N ALA A 230 18.08 -10.37 -6.73
CA ALA A 230 16.82 -10.51 -6.00
C ALA A 230 16.32 -9.17 -5.43
N GLY A 231 17.23 -8.30 -4.97
CA GLY A 231 16.90 -6.95 -4.51
C GLY A 231 16.41 -6.05 -5.63
N ILE A 232 17.05 -6.14 -6.82
CA ILE A 232 16.65 -5.39 -8.02
C ILE A 232 15.24 -5.81 -8.47
N TYR A 233 14.98 -7.12 -8.62
CA TYR A 233 13.67 -7.64 -8.99
C TYR A 233 12.59 -7.22 -7.98
N ARG A 234 12.90 -7.28 -6.68
CA ARG A 234 11.98 -6.84 -5.64
C ARG A 234 11.65 -5.35 -5.74
N ASN A 235 12.61 -4.50 -6.11
CA ASN A 235 12.37 -3.07 -6.31
C ASN A 235 11.52 -2.79 -7.54
N PHE A 236 11.71 -3.52 -8.63
CA PHE A 236 10.84 -3.40 -9.81
C PHE A 236 9.42 -3.89 -9.51
N GLY A 237 9.26 -4.98 -8.76
CA GLY A 237 7.95 -5.53 -8.40
C GLY A 237 7.13 -4.66 -7.44
N LYS A 238 7.75 -3.69 -6.77
CA LYS A 238 7.04 -2.79 -5.85
C LYS A 238 6.11 -1.78 -6.53
N VAL A 239 6.27 -1.56 -7.83
CA VAL A 239 5.52 -0.51 -8.55
C VAL A 239 4.94 -1.04 -9.86
N SER A 240 3.80 -0.49 -10.25
CA SER A 240 3.16 -0.74 -11.55
C SER A 240 2.70 0.59 -12.16
N ASN A 241 3.06 0.85 -13.42
CA ASN A 241 2.81 2.13 -14.09
C ASN A 241 3.33 3.34 -13.29
N LEU A 242 4.50 3.20 -12.70
CA LEU A 242 5.23 4.28 -12.05
C LEU A 242 6.69 4.22 -12.52
N PRO A 243 7.37 5.37 -12.65
CA PRO A 243 8.76 5.37 -13.01
C PRO A 243 9.63 4.72 -11.94
N THR A 244 10.65 3.99 -12.35
CA THR A 244 11.72 3.48 -11.48
C THR A 244 13.05 4.05 -11.95
N VAL A 245 13.79 4.64 -11.03
CA VAL A 245 15.05 5.34 -11.36
C VAL A 245 16.24 4.48 -10.94
N LEU A 246 17.10 4.17 -11.91
CA LEU A 246 18.40 3.56 -11.71
C LEU A 246 19.47 4.66 -11.71
N ILE A 247 20.43 4.57 -10.80
CA ILE A 247 21.54 5.53 -10.66
C ILE A 247 22.83 4.76 -10.80
N GLU A 248 23.71 5.27 -11.65
CA GLU A 248 25.11 4.85 -11.70
C GLU A 248 26.02 5.85 -11.00
#